data_23531bf2793d98029abe550cc57e5262
#
_entry.id   23531bf2793d98029abe550cc57e5262
#
_cell.length_a   1.000
_cell.length_b   1.000
_cell.length_c   1.000
_cell.angle_alpha   90.00
_cell.angle_beta   90.00
_cell.angle_gamma   90.00
#
_symmetry.space_group_name_H-M   'P 1'
#
loop_
_entity.id
_entity.type
_entity.pdbx_description
1 polymer ?
#
loop_
_entity_poly.entity_id
_entity_poly.type
_entity_poly.pdbx_seq_one_letter_code
_entity_poly.pdbx_strand_id
1 'polypeptide(L)'
;MPRRKQARRTDVKDMRSILRLTYGQGLSVRAVSERLKLSKTTVSTYVLRAREAGLASWPLPPGQDDDAELERLLFRRVGRPPQDLTEPDWALIAREIKRKGVTLTLLWQEYRAAHPHGYGYTWFCERFGVFQKRIQASFRNRHQAGAVMQTDYAGHTVPLVDPSTGEIHQVQVFVAVLGASSLTFAMASFSQKLPDWIEGQCRALAYFGGVPKSIVCDNLKAGVVKALWFEPTLNATFAAMAEHYDTTILPTRSRRPRDKGKVEGAVLIVERWILARLRNRTFFSLAELNAAIAVLLEDLNNRPMRHVGKSRRELFEELERLALAPLPAQPFEYAEWKRAKVHPDYHVEVDKTFYSVPHRLIGRQVDVRLTH
;
A
#
# COMPACT_ATOMS: atom_id res chain seq x y z
N MET A 1 18.58 -4.74 28.38
CA MET A 1 20.01 -4.98 28.07
C MET A 1 20.66 -3.64 27.70
N PRO A 2 21.79 -3.25 28.32
CA PRO A 2 22.43 -1.97 28.03
C PRO A 2 23.04 -1.99 26.62
N ARG A 3 22.78 -0.94 25.85
CA ARG A 3 23.36 -0.70 24.52
C ARG A 3 24.90 -0.65 24.65
N ARG A 4 25.63 -1.57 23.98
CA ARG A 4 27.09 -1.46 23.79
C ARG A 4 27.38 -0.10 23.18
N LYS A 5 28.11 0.77 23.92
CA LYS A 5 28.68 2.01 23.39
C LYS A 5 29.57 1.64 22.19
N GLN A 6 29.22 2.12 21.00
CA GLN A 6 30.10 2.04 19.84
C GLN A 6 31.44 2.70 20.23
N ALA A 7 32.54 1.95 20.09
CA ALA A 7 33.87 2.45 20.33
C ALA A 7 34.11 3.64 19.37
N ARG A 8 34.58 4.77 19.94
CA ARG A 8 34.92 5.97 19.17
C ARG A 8 35.94 5.59 18.10
N ARG A 9 35.68 5.87 16.85
CA ARG A 9 36.61 5.62 15.75
C ARG A 9 37.86 6.46 16.01
N THR A 10 39.04 5.86 16.09
CA THR A 10 40.30 6.55 16.31
C THR A 10 40.59 7.44 15.10
N ASP A 11 40.88 8.71 15.32
CA ASP A 11 41.18 9.66 14.26
C ASP A 11 42.59 9.44 13.68
N VAL A 12 42.84 9.84 12.43
CA VAL A 12 44.17 9.76 11.76
C VAL A 12 45.22 10.54 12.56
N LYS A 13 44.85 11.67 13.17
CA LYS A 13 45.71 12.43 14.08
C LYS A 13 46.19 11.64 15.30
N ASP A 14 45.31 10.78 15.85
CA ASP A 14 45.64 9.92 16.96
C ASP A 14 46.68 8.85 16.51
N MET A 15 46.52 8.31 15.31
CA MET A 15 47.42 7.32 14.74
C MET A 15 48.81 7.89 14.50
N ARG A 16 48.92 9.07 13.89
CA ARG A 16 50.18 9.79 13.71
C ARG A 16 50.86 10.05 15.07
N SER A 17 50.09 10.42 16.06
CA SER A 17 50.59 10.61 17.43
C SER A 17 51.11 9.31 18.07
N ILE A 18 50.39 8.19 17.85
CA ILE A 18 50.86 6.86 18.28
C ILE A 18 52.19 6.52 17.65
N LEU A 19 52.35 6.68 16.32
CA LEU A 19 53.59 6.37 15.61
C LEU A 19 54.74 7.27 16.06
N ARG A 20 54.52 8.57 16.20
CA ARG A 20 55.53 9.51 16.69
C ARG A 20 56.02 9.17 18.12
N LEU A 21 55.09 8.85 19.02
CA LEU A 21 55.44 8.55 20.42
C LEU A 21 56.13 7.18 20.53
N THR A 22 55.71 6.19 19.72
CA THR A 22 56.29 4.86 19.76
C THR A 22 57.68 4.82 19.10
N TYR A 23 57.76 5.27 17.84
CA TYR A 23 58.97 5.14 17.04
C TYR A 23 59.91 6.36 17.09
N GLY A 24 59.37 7.56 17.33
CA GLY A 24 60.18 8.76 17.46
C GLY A 24 60.69 9.00 18.88
N GLN A 25 59.90 8.69 19.90
CA GLN A 25 60.27 8.92 21.31
C GLN A 25 60.55 7.60 22.07
N GLY A 26 60.42 6.46 21.45
CA GLY A 26 60.70 5.13 22.04
C GLY A 26 59.79 4.76 23.21
N LEU A 27 58.59 5.34 23.32
CA LEU A 27 57.68 5.10 24.44
C LEU A 27 57.02 3.73 24.33
N SER A 28 56.83 3.07 25.47
CA SER A 28 56.12 1.80 25.55
C SER A 28 54.63 1.99 25.21
N VAL A 29 53.97 0.95 24.72
CA VAL A 29 52.52 0.94 24.44
C VAL A 29 51.71 1.43 25.66
N ARG A 30 52.14 1.10 26.87
CA ARG A 30 51.49 1.56 28.11
C ARG A 30 51.61 3.09 28.30
N ALA A 31 52.79 3.64 28.12
CA ALA A 31 53.05 5.06 28.24
C ALA A 31 52.30 5.86 27.17
N VAL A 32 52.24 5.38 25.91
CA VAL A 32 51.46 5.96 24.80
C VAL A 32 49.95 5.93 25.10
N SER A 33 49.47 4.81 25.64
CA SER A 33 48.06 4.63 26.03
C SER A 33 47.64 5.66 27.10
N GLU A 34 48.45 5.85 28.13
CA GLU A 34 48.20 6.79 29.21
C GLU A 34 48.26 8.27 28.70
N ARG A 35 49.24 8.59 27.84
CA ARG A 35 49.46 9.96 27.32
C ARG A 35 48.36 10.38 26.32
N LEU A 36 47.88 9.47 25.47
CA LEU A 36 46.83 9.76 24.47
C LEU A 36 45.44 9.46 25.00
N LYS A 37 45.28 8.92 26.20
CA LYS A 37 43.99 8.48 26.77
C LYS A 37 43.27 7.48 25.86
N LEU A 38 44.04 6.61 25.19
CA LEU A 38 43.51 5.55 24.32
C LEU A 38 43.69 4.18 25.04
N SER A 39 42.87 3.19 24.62
CA SER A 39 43.02 1.85 25.18
C SER A 39 44.36 1.22 24.77
N LYS A 40 44.99 0.42 25.64
CA LYS A 40 46.21 -0.34 25.31
C LYS A 40 46.06 -1.22 24.09
N THR A 41 44.87 -1.86 23.95
CA THR A 41 44.55 -2.67 22.80
C THR A 41 44.54 -1.86 21.51
N THR A 42 43.97 -0.64 21.52
CA THR A 42 43.97 0.28 20.38
C THR A 42 45.39 0.63 19.97
N VAL A 43 46.21 1.10 20.91
CA VAL A 43 47.60 1.46 20.64
C VAL A 43 48.40 0.27 20.09
N SER A 44 48.29 -0.89 20.72
CA SER A 44 48.96 -2.12 20.27
C SER A 44 48.54 -2.51 18.84
N THR A 45 47.26 -2.44 18.54
CA THR A 45 46.72 -2.77 17.19
C THR A 45 47.32 -1.87 16.13
N TYR A 46 47.41 -0.56 16.39
CA TYR A 46 47.98 0.39 15.39
C TYR A 46 49.49 0.26 15.28
N VAL A 47 50.20 -0.02 16.36
CA VAL A 47 51.66 -0.30 16.32
C VAL A 47 51.94 -1.58 15.52
N LEU A 48 51.12 -2.64 15.67
CA LEU A 48 51.25 -3.87 14.90
C LEU A 48 51.00 -3.61 13.41
N ARG A 49 49.91 -2.95 13.10
CA ARG A 49 49.57 -2.59 11.69
C ARG A 49 50.62 -1.70 11.02
N ALA A 50 51.19 -0.76 11.77
CA ALA A 50 52.29 0.06 11.26
C ALA A 50 53.55 -0.78 10.93
N ARG A 51 53.87 -1.76 11.76
CA ARG A 51 54.97 -2.71 11.47
C ARG A 51 54.68 -3.54 10.21
N GLU A 52 53.47 -4.05 10.09
CA GLU A 52 53.06 -4.83 8.93
C GLU A 52 53.02 -3.98 7.64
N ALA A 53 52.74 -2.67 7.74
CA ALA A 53 52.76 -1.72 6.64
C ALA A 53 54.14 -1.12 6.33
N GLY A 54 55.21 -1.53 7.05
CA GLY A 54 56.56 -0.97 6.84
C GLY A 54 56.80 0.42 7.45
N LEU A 55 55.89 0.88 8.32
CA LEU A 55 55.89 2.24 8.95
C LEU A 55 56.48 2.19 10.39
N ALA A 56 57.51 1.38 10.61
CA ALA A 56 58.12 1.20 11.92
C ALA A 56 59.26 2.21 12.22
N SER A 57 59.27 3.36 11.59
CA SER A 57 60.26 4.42 11.78
C SER A 57 59.62 5.79 11.93
N TRP A 58 60.37 6.76 12.53
CA TRP A 58 59.97 8.15 12.60
C TRP A 58 61.20 9.04 12.33
N PRO A 59 61.17 10.05 11.46
CA PRO A 59 59.98 10.49 10.68
C PRO A 59 59.53 9.42 9.67
N LEU A 60 58.25 9.54 9.26
CA LEU A 60 57.68 8.62 8.23
C LEU A 60 58.38 8.83 6.88
N PRO A 61 58.48 7.76 6.03
CA PRO A 61 59.07 7.88 4.72
C PRO A 61 58.39 8.92 3.85
N PRO A 62 59.16 9.61 2.94
CA PRO A 62 58.60 10.59 2.03
C PRO A 62 57.42 9.99 1.20
N GLY A 63 56.30 10.69 1.12
CA GLY A 63 55.11 10.23 0.41
C GLY A 63 54.13 9.39 1.25
N GLN A 64 54.50 8.98 2.45
CA GLN A 64 53.66 8.25 3.39
C GLN A 64 53.25 9.11 4.62
N ASP A 65 53.53 10.39 4.55
CA ASP A 65 53.23 11.39 5.59
C ASP A 65 51.86 12.08 5.40
N ASP A 66 51.14 11.74 4.33
CA ASP A 66 49.80 12.24 4.08
C ASP A 66 48.75 11.45 4.90
N ASP A 67 47.77 12.18 5.47
CA ASP A 67 46.73 11.61 6.32
C ASP A 67 45.87 10.59 5.57
N ALA A 68 45.60 10.83 4.28
CA ALA A 68 44.80 9.90 3.45
C ALA A 68 45.56 8.59 3.17
N GLU A 69 46.90 8.68 2.96
CA GLU A 69 47.73 7.52 2.73
C GLU A 69 47.95 6.71 4.02
N LEU A 70 48.14 7.39 5.16
CA LEU A 70 48.17 6.72 6.47
C LEU A 70 46.86 6.00 6.77
N GLU A 71 45.72 6.64 6.48
CA GLU A 71 44.42 6.00 6.65
C GLU A 71 44.31 4.74 5.75
N ARG A 72 44.74 4.82 4.51
CA ARG A 72 44.73 3.70 3.57
C ARG A 72 45.60 2.54 4.02
N LEU A 73 46.79 2.83 4.51
CA LEU A 73 47.80 1.80 4.94
C LEU A 73 47.41 1.16 6.26
N LEU A 74 47.00 1.96 7.25
CA LEU A 74 46.71 1.47 8.60
C LEU A 74 45.30 0.91 8.76
N PHE A 75 44.34 1.34 7.94
CA PHE A 75 42.98 0.79 7.89
C PHE A 75 42.76 -0.18 6.72
N ARG A 76 43.81 -0.70 6.13
CA ARG A 76 43.66 -1.77 5.17
C ARG A 76 42.74 -2.83 5.76
N ARG A 77 41.49 -2.85 5.27
CA ARG A 77 40.57 -3.90 5.62
C ARG A 77 41.25 -5.22 5.26
N VAL A 78 41.59 -6.00 6.25
CA VAL A 78 41.86 -7.43 6.06
C VAL A 78 40.52 -8.06 5.71
N GLY A 79 40.02 -7.67 4.57
CA GLY A 79 38.88 -8.28 3.90
C GLY A 79 39.48 -9.32 2.95
N ARG A 80 38.80 -10.46 2.88
CA ARG A 80 39.00 -11.46 1.85
C ARG A 80 39.30 -10.72 0.52
N PRO A 81 40.36 -11.06 -0.22
CA PRO A 81 40.68 -10.39 -1.50
C PRO A 81 39.38 -10.30 -2.31
N PRO A 82 39.16 -9.22 -3.11
CA PRO A 82 37.99 -9.13 -3.94
C PRO A 82 37.96 -10.38 -4.82
N GLN A 83 37.09 -11.31 -4.47
CA GLN A 83 36.77 -12.39 -5.38
C GLN A 83 36.08 -11.70 -6.55
N ASP A 84 36.56 -11.92 -7.74
CA ASP A 84 35.90 -11.50 -8.98
C ASP A 84 34.64 -12.34 -9.13
N LEU A 85 33.61 -11.93 -8.37
CA LEU A 85 32.33 -12.64 -8.30
C LEU A 85 31.47 -12.11 -9.44
N THR A 86 31.11 -12.99 -10.36
CA THR A 86 30.20 -12.66 -11.47
C THR A 86 28.86 -12.21 -10.89
N GLU A 87 28.46 -10.98 -11.20
CA GLU A 87 27.18 -10.43 -10.75
C GLU A 87 26.03 -11.09 -11.53
N PRO A 88 24.91 -11.45 -10.88
CA PRO A 88 23.75 -12.02 -11.56
C PRO A 88 23.16 -11.05 -12.58
N ASP A 89 22.61 -11.57 -13.68
CA ASP A 89 21.80 -10.79 -14.60
C ASP A 89 20.43 -10.46 -13.97
N TRP A 90 20.36 -9.29 -13.35
CA TRP A 90 19.15 -8.83 -12.65
C TRP A 90 17.95 -8.64 -13.57
N ALA A 91 18.17 -8.34 -14.86
CA ALA A 91 17.09 -8.18 -15.83
C ALA A 91 16.45 -9.53 -16.16
N LEU A 92 17.28 -10.57 -16.33
CA LEU A 92 16.83 -11.93 -16.50
C LEU A 92 16.05 -12.41 -15.27
N ILE A 93 16.60 -12.22 -14.06
CA ILE A 93 15.97 -12.60 -12.79
C ILE A 93 14.62 -11.90 -12.61
N ALA A 94 14.53 -10.61 -12.93
CA ALA A 94 13.28 -9.84 -12.84
C ALA A 94 12.22 -10.30 -13.86
N ARG A 95 12.60 -10.93 -14.94
CA ARG A 95 11.70 -11.54 -15.92
C ARG A 95 11.25 -12.92 -15.44
N GLU A 96 12.18 -13.76 -15.00
CA GLU A 96 11.90 -15.13 -14.60
C GLU A 96 11.05 -15.23 -13.33
N ILE A 97 11.25 -14.36 -12.34
CA ILE A 97 10.46 -14.33 -11.09
C ILE A 97 8.95 -14.10 -11.33
N LYS A 98 8.56 -13.62 -12.51
CA LYS A 98 7.14 -13.41 -12.88
C LYS A 98 6.46 -14.70 -13.35
N ARG A 99 7.21 -15.75 -13.63
CA ARG A 99 6.66 -17.04 -14.05
C ARG A 99 6.04 -17.76 -12.85
N LYS A 100 4.94 -18.46 -13.11
CA LYS A 100 4.22 -19.22 -12.05
C LYS A 100 5.14 -20.29 -11.45
N GLY A 101 5.25 -20.28 -10.13
CA GLY A 101 6.06 -21.26 -9.39
C GLY A 101 7.55 -20.92 -9.26
N VAL A 102 8.06 -19.85 -9.90
CA VAL A 102 9.45 -19.43 -9.77
C VAL A 102 9.63 -18.62 -8.49
N THR A 103 10.65 -18.97 -7.71
CA THR A 103 11.00 -18.30 -6.45
C THR A 103 12.40 -17.71 -6.52
N LEU A 104 12.70 -16.70 -5.68
CA LEU A 104 14.06 -16.15 -5.57
C LEU A 104 15.08 -17.20 -5.14
N THR A 105 14.68 -18.15 -4.30
CA THR A 105 15.53 -19.24 -3.87
C THR A 105 15.93 -20.14 -5.06
N LEU A 106 14.98 -20.48 -5.93
CA LEU A 106 15.26 -21.25 -7.14
C LEU A 106 16.24 -20.50 -8.06
N LEU A 107 15.97 -19.24 -8.36
CA LEU A 107 16.84 -18.43 -9.22
C LEU A 107 18.23 -18.23 -8.63
N TRP A 108 18.36 -18.13 -7.31
CA TRP A 108 19.64 -18.11 -6.64
C TRP A 108 20.37 -19.46 -6.75
N GLN A 109 19.67 -20.60 -6.62
CA GLN A 109 20.25 -21.93 -6.79
C GLN A 109 20.77 -22.12 -8.23
N GLU A 110 20.02 -21.69 -9.24
CA GLU A 110 20.43 -21.70 -10.64
C GLU A 110 21.69 -20.83 -10.87
N TYR A 111 21.70 -19.62 -10.32
CA TYR A 111 22.87 -18.76 -10.34
C TYR A 111 24.09 -19.44 -9.66
N ARG A 112 23.89 -20.08 -8.51
CA ARG A 112 24.98 -20.80 -7.79
C ARG A 112 25.45 -22.05 -8.53
N ALA A 113 24.59 -22.72 -9.25
CA ALA A 113 24.99 -23.85 -10.10
C ALA A 113 25.92 -23.40 -11.24
N ALA A 114 25.66 -22.24 -11.85
CA ALA A 114 26.52 -21.66 -12.87
C ALA A 114 27.79 -20.99 -12.27
N HIS A 115 27.70 -20.50 -11.03
CA HIS A 115 28.79 -19.78 -10.33
C HIS A 115 28.99 -20.35 -8.92
N PRO A 116 29.69 -21.50 -8.74
CA PRO A 116 29.86 -22.20 -7.46
C PRO A 116 30.44 -21.33 -6.35
N HIS A 117 31.25 -20.33 -6.68
CA HIS A 117 31.82 -19.37 -5.73
C HIS A 117 31.07 -18.02 -5.69
N GLY A 118 29.91 -17.91 -6.37
CA GLY A 118 29.12 -16.69 -6.47
C GLY A 118 28.56 -16.20 -5.13
N TYR A 119 27.79 -15.11 -5.18
CA TYR A 119 27.23 -14.43 -4.01
C TYR A 119 26.28 -15.29 -3.19
N GLY A 120 26.26 -15.06 -1.86
CA GLY A 120 25.34 -15.72 -0.95
C GLY A 120 23.90 -15.24 -1.12
N TYR A 121 22.93 -16.03 -0.64
CA TYR A 121 21.49 -15.79 -0.81
C TYR A 121 21.04 -14.43 -0.25
N THR A 122 21.50 -14.04 0.94
CA THR A 122 21.13 -12.76 1.56
C THR A 122 21.53 -11.57 0.68
N TRP A 123 22.78 -11.56 0.20
CA TRP A 123 23.26 -10.52 -0.72
C TRP A 123 22.48 -10.50 -2.03
N PHE A 124 22.18 -11.68 -2.59
CA PHE A 124 21.37 -11.82 -3.81
C PHE A 124 20.00 -11.19 -3.65
N CYS A 125 19.30 -11.47 -2.55
CA CYS A 125 17.99 -10.89 -2.24
C CYS A 125 18.05 -9.37 -2.03
N GLU A 126 19.04 -8.88 -1.30
CA GLU A 126 19.21 -7.43 -1.05
C GLU A 126 19.47 -6.67 -2.36
N ARG A 127 20.38 -7.19 -3.20
CA ARG A 127 20.70 -6.55 -4.49
C ARG A 127 19.55 -6.62 -5.47
N PHE A 128 18.86 -7.73 -5.54
CA PHE A 128 17.64 -7.83 -6.34
C PHE A 128 16.58 -6.83 -5.87
N GLY A 129 16.40 -6.65 -4.57
CA GLY A 129 15.49 -5.63 -4.01
C GLY A 129 15.89 -4.20 -4.41
N VAL A 130 17.18 -3.87 -4.44
CA VAL A 130 17.68 -2.57 -4.93
C VAL A 130 17.40 -2.42 -6.44
N PHE A 131 17.65 -3.46 -7.24
CA PHE A 131 17.38 -3.47 -8.66
C PHE A 131 15.89 -3.30 -8.96
N GLN A 132 15.01 -4.03 -8.24
CA GLN A 132 13.56 -3.87 -8.38
C GLN A 132 13.09 -2.44 -8.08
N LYS A 133 13.62 -1.81 -7.04
CA LYS A 133 13.30 -0.40 -6.72
C LYS A 133 13.71 0.58 -7.83
N ARG A 134 14.80 0.31 -8.55
CA ARG A 134 15.25 1.12 -9.70
C ARG A 134 14.35 0.95 -10.93
N ILE A 135 13.87 -0.27 -11.19
CA ILE A 135 12.99 -0.57 -12.33
C ILE A 135 11.54 -0.18 -12.05
N GLN A 136 11.09 -0.29 -10.79
CA GLN A 136 9.79 0.20 -10.39
C GLN A 136 9.85 1.74 -10.34
N ALA A 137 9.81 2.36 -11.52
CA ALA A 137 9.35 3.73 -11.61
C ALA A 137 7.95 3.75 -11.00
N SER A 138 7.84 4.19 -9.74
CA SER A 138 6.55 4.39 -9.08
C SER A 138 5.89 5.54 -9.79
N PHE A 139 5.00 5.23 -10.73
CA PHE A 139 4.13 6.22 -11.32
C PHE A 139 3.21 6.70 -10.19
N ARG A 140 3.49 7.88 -9.66
CA ARG A 140 2.58 8.53 -8.72
C ARG A 140 1.37 8.98 -9.54
N ASN A 141 0.28 8.22 -9.48
CA ASN A 141 -0.99 8.67 -10.02
C ASN A 141 -1.33 10.01 -9.37
N ARG A 142 -1.25 11.08 -10.13
CA ARG A 142 -1.77 12.39 -9.70
C ARG A 142 -3.28 12.32 -9.86
N HIS A 143 -3.99 12.21 -8.76
CA HIS A 143 -5.44 12.28 -8.74
C HIS A 143 -5.86 13.75 -8.78
N GLN A 144 -6.62 14.10 -9.80
CA GLN A 144 -7.25 15.41 -9.88
C GLN A 144 -8.39 15.47 -8.87
N ALA A 145 -8.54 16.62 -8.20
CA ALA A 145 -9.63 16.83 -7.24
C ALA A 145 -11.01 16.67 -7.91
N GLY A 146 -11.92 16.00 -7.23
CA GLY A 146 -13.28 15.74 -7.73
C GLY A 146 -13.37 14.77 -8.92
N ALA A 147 -12.24 14.22 -9.40
CA ALA A 147 -12.26 13.37 -10.59
C ALA A 147 -12.73 11.94 -10.29
N VAL A 148 -12.29 11.34 -9.18
CA VAL A 148 -12.46 9.91 -8.96
C VAL A 148 -12.79 9.60 -7.51
N MET A 149 -13.83 8.78 -7.31
CA MET A 149 -14.05 7.98 -6.11
C MET A 149 -13.73 6.52 -6.44
N GLN A 150 -12.94 5.85 -5.61
CA GLN A 150 -12.67 4.42 -5.75
C GLN A 150 -13.41 3.66 -4.65
N THR A 151 -14.03 2.52 -5.00
CA THR A 151 -14.83 1.71 -4.08
C THR A 151 -14.50 0.24 -4.16
N ASP A 152 -14.57 -0.42 -3.00
CA ASP A 152 -14.30 -1.86 -2.85
C ASP A 152 -14.92 -2.39 -1.55
N TYR A 153 -14.87 -3.70 -1.34
CA TYR A 153 -15.14 -4.31 -0.05
C TYR A 153 -13.83 -4.70 0.65
N ALA A 154 -13.81 -4.58 1.98
CA ALA A 154 -12.73 -5.14 2.79
C ALA A 154 -12.71 -6.67 2.66
N GLY A 155 -11.50 -7.25 2.66
CA GLY A 155 -11.34 -8.70 2.60
C GLY A 155 -11.78 -9.42 3.88
N HIS A 156 -11.82 -8.70 5.01
CA HIS A 156 -12.23 -9.22 6.31
C HIS A 156 -13.68 -8.90 6.60
N THR A 157 -14.42 -9.90 7.09
CA THR A 157 -15.79 -9.76 7.60
C THR A 157 -15.80 -9.43 9.10
N VAL A 158 -16.92 -8.94 9.58
CA VAL A 158 -17.15 -8.69 11.02
C VAL A 158 -18.29 -9.59 11.49
N PRO A 159 -18.13 -10.32 12.60
CA PRO A 159 -19.21 -11.13 13.16
C PRO A 159 -20.29 -10.23 13.79
N LEU A 160 -21.55 -10.49 13.46
CA LEU A 160 -22.74 -9.90 14.05
C LEU A 160 -23.57 -11.01 14.68
N VAL A 161 -23.92 -10.89 15.96
CA VAL A 161 -24.67 -11.89 16.70
C VAL A 161 -26.15 -11.51 16.71
N ASP A 162 -27.02 -12.41 16.26
CA ASP A 162 -28.46 -12.23 16.43
C ASP A 162 -28.80 -12.40 17.92
N PRO A 163 -29.35 -11.38 18.58
CA PRO A 163 -29.64 -11.45 20.02
C PRO A 163 -30.76 -12.45 20.39
N SER A 164 -31.58 -12.84 19.42
CA SER A 164 -32.71 -13.76 19.66
C SER A 164 -32.33 -15.22 19.47
N THR A 165 -31.46 -15.51 18.50
CA THR A 165 -31.08 -16.89 18.12
C THR A 165 -29.65 -17.26 18.52
N GLY A 166 -28.79 -16.28 18.77
CA GLY A 166 -27.36 -16.46 18.99
C GLY A 166 -26.60 -16.78 17.69
N GLU A 167 -27.25 -16.75 16.53
CA GLU A 167 -26.61 -17.02 15.24
C GLU A 167 -25.62 -15.92 14.90
N ILE A 168 -24.48 -16.31 14.32
CA ILE A 168 -23.42 -15.39 13.91
C ILE A 168 -23.48 -15.16 12.40
N HIS A 169 -23.81 -13.94 12.02
CA HIS A 169 -23.76 -13.50 10.62
C HIS A 169 -22.46 -12.78 10.32
N GLN A 170 -21.78 -13.16 9.22
CA GLN A 170 -20.57 -12.50 8.76
C GLN A 170 -20.92 -11.33 7.84
N VAL A 171 -20.85 -10.11 8.36
CA VAL A 171 -21.17 -8.91 7.58
C VAL A 171 -19.95 -8.38 6.84
N GLN A 172 -20.21 -7.77 5.68
CA GLN A 172 -19.22 -7.21 4.78
C GLN A 172 -18.95 -5.74 5.15
N VAL A 173 -17.77 -5.22 4.79
CA VAL A 173 -17.45 -3.81 5.01
C VAL A 173 -17.14 -3.14 3.68
N PHE A 174 -18.03 -2.25 3.26
CA PHE A 174 -17.86 -1.41 2.08
C PHE A 174 -16.90 -0.27 2.39
N VAL A 175 -16.02 0.07 1.46
CA VAL A 175 -15.04 1.16 1.57
C VAL A 175 -15.09 2.02 0.31
N ALA A 176 -15.15 3.33 0.50
CA ALA A 176 -15.03 4.32 -0.57
C ALA A 176 -13.93 5.34 -0.22
N VAL A 177 -13.16 5.79 -1.20
CA VAL A 177 -12.09 6.77 -1.00
C VAL A 177 -12.03 7.77 -2.16
N LEU A 178 -11.90 9.04 -1.84
CA LEU A 178 -11.68 10.09 -2.83
C LEU A 178 -10.21 10.13 -3.29
N GLY A 179 -10.01 10.43 -4.56
CA GLY A 179 -8.71 10.34 -5.21
C GLY A 179 -7.66 11.29 -4.65
N ALA A 180 -7.95 12.57 -4.52
CA ALA A 180 -6.97 13.60 -4.17
C ALA A 180 -6.73 13.69 -2.66
N SER A 181 -7.78 13.87 -1.85
CA SER A 181 -7.69 14.01 -0.39
C SER A 181 -7.41 12.70 0.34
N SER A 182 -7.79 11.57 -0.27
CA SER A 182 -7.90 10.25 0.38
C SER A 182 -8.93 10.24 1.51
N LEU A 183 -9.92 11.15 1.49
CA LEU A 183 -11.04 11.10 2.43
C LEU A 183 -11.74 9.76 2.25
N THR A 184 -11.93 9.04 3.34
CA THR A 184 -12.38 7.65 3.34
C THR A 184 -13.75 7.56 3.97
N PHE A 185 -14.62 6.75 3.40
CA PHE A 185 -15.90 6.32 3.94
C PHE A 185 -15.90 4.80 4.10
N ALA A 186 -16.52 4.29 5.16
CA ALA A 186 -16.72 2.86 5.36
C ALA A 186 -18.04 2.59 6.06
N MET A 187 -18.70 1.48 5.68
CA MET A 187 -19.91 1.00 6.33
C MET A 187 -20.00 -0.51 6.24
N ALA A 188 -20.63 -1.15 7.24
CA ALA A 188 -20.97 -2.56 7.21
C ALA A 188 -22.31 -2.78 6.49
N SER A 189 -22.44 -3.88 5.75
CA SER A 189 -23.65 -4.37 5.09
C SER A 189 -23.76 -5.89 5.24
N PHE A 190 -24.97 -6.44 5.12
CA PHE A 190 -25.18 -7.88 5.26
C PHE A 190 -24.54 -8.68 4.11
N SER A 191 -24.44 -8.10 2.93
CA SER A 191 -23.93 -8.80 1.76
C SER A 191 -23.17 -7.88 0.81
N GLN A 192 -22.58 -8.47 -0.26
CA GLN A 192 -22.03 -7.74 -1.40
C GLN A 192 -23.00 -7.73 -2.58
N LYS A 193 -24.29 -8.02 -2.36
CA LYS A 193 -25.30 -8.03 -3.41
C LYS A 193 -25.56 -6.59 -3.91
N LEU A 194 -26.22 -6.50 -5.06
CA LEU A 194 -26.44 -5.22 -5.73
C LEU A 194 -27.16 -4.16 -4.87
N PRO A 195 -28.19 -4.48 -4.06
CA PRO A 195 -28.80 -3.50 -3.18
C PRO A 195 -27.82 -2.89 -2.19
N ASP A 196 -27.07 -3.75 -1.46
CA ASP A 196 -26.07 -3.31 -0.47
C ASP A 196 -24.92 -2.50 -1.13
N TRP A 197 -24.54 -2.91 -2.34
CA TRP A 197 -23.52 -2.22 -3.12
C TRP A 197 -23.96 -0.81 -3.50
N ILE A 198 -25.18 -0.65 -4.02
CA ILE A 198 -25.75 0.64 -4.40
C ILE A 198 -25.97 1.52 -3.16
N GLU A 199 -26.47 0.96 -2.07
CA GLU A 199 -26.62 1.68 -0.81
C GLU A 199 -25.25 2.23 -0.34
N GLY A 200 -24.20 1.41 -0.40
CA GLY A 200 -22.85 1.83 -0.07
C GLY A 200 -22.36 3.01 -0.91
N GLN A 201 -22.64 2.99 -2.23
CA GLN A 201 -22.30 4.11 -3.13
C GLN A 201 -23.08 5.39 -2.74
N CYS A 202 -24.39 5.29 -2.58
CA CYS A 202 -25.25 6.43 -2.24
C CYS A 202 -24.85 7.06 -0.90
N ARG A 203 -24.61 6.24 0.11
CA ARG A 203 -24.14 6.72 1.43
C ARG A 203 -22.76 7.34 1.39
N ALA A 204 -21.85 6.81 0.56
CA ALA A 204 -20.53 7.42 0.36
C ALA A 204 -20.64 8.80 -0.28
N LEU A 205 -21.46 8.96 -1.33
CA LEU A 205 -21.71 10.26 -1.96
C LEU A 205 -22.31 11.26 -0.97
N ALA A 206 -23.30 10.83 -0.19
CA ALA A 206 -23.91 11.66 0.86
C ALA A 206 -22.88 12.08 1.94
N TYR A 207 -22.01 11.16 2.37
CA TYR A 207 -20.94 11.44 3.33
C TYR A 207 -19.92 12.45 2.81
N PHE A 208 -19.54 12.35 1.53
CA PHE A 208 -18.64 13.30 0.88
C PHE A 208 -19.32 14.64 0.58
N GLY A 209 -20.65 14.69 0.58
CA GLY A 209 -21.41 15.90 0.31
C GLY A 209 -21.34 16.36 -1.15
N GLY A 210 -21.05 15.45 -2.08
CA GLY A 210 -20.96 15.75 -3.51
C GLY A 210 -20.61 14.54 -4.37
N VAL A 211 -20.66 14.74 -5.68
CA VAL A 211 -20.50 13.68 -6.67
C VAL A 211 -19.19 13.85 -7.46
N PRO A 212 -18.31 12.85 -7.49
CA PRO A 212 -17.13 12.84 -8.35
C PRO A 212 -17.49 12.59 -9.81
N LYS A 213 -16.63 12.98 -10.73
CA LYS A 213 -16.84 12.75 -12.18
C LYS A 213 -16.95 11.26 -12.52
N SER A 214 -16.24 10.41 -11.78
CA SER A 214 -16.26 8.97 -12.00
C SER A 214 -16.14 8.16 -10.71
N ILE A 215 -16.78 7.00 -10.72
CA ILE A 215 -16.67 5.97 -9.68
C ILE A 215 -15.91 4.79 -10.27
N VAL A 216 -14.76 4.48 -9.70
CA VAL A 216 -13.93 3.32 -10.08
C VAL A 216 -14.23 2.18 -9.12
N CYS A 217 -14.69 1.07 -9.64
CA CYS A 217 -15.02 -0.13 -8.87
C CYS A 217 -14.39 -1.38 -9.48
N ASP A 218 -14.29 -2.46 -8.69
CA ASP A 218 -13.92 -3.75 -9.27
C ASP A 218 -15.04 -4.31 -10.14
N ASN A 219 -14.67 -5.29 -10.98
CA ASN A 219 -15.62 -6.10 -11.73
C ASN A 219 -16.42 -7.02 -10.77
N LEU A 220 -17.16 -6.42 -9.83
CA LEU A 220 -18.08 -7.17 -8.99
C LEU A 220 -19.18 -7.76 -9.83
N LYS A 221 -19.44 -9.05 -9.67
CA LYS A 221 -20.57 -9.74 -10.36
C LYS A 221 -21.91 -9.04 -10.11
N ALA A 222 -22.04 -8.32 -8.99
CA ALA A 222 -23.22 -7.54 -8.65
C ALA A 222 -23.38 -6.30 -9.52
N GLY A 223 -22.29 -5.60 -9.87
CA GLY A 223 -22.32 -4.34 -10.62
C GLY A 223 -22.07 -4.48 -12.13
N VAL A 224 -21.39 -5.55 -12.54
CA VAL A 224 -20.97 -5.77 -13.94
C VAL A 224 -21.46 -7.13 -14.43
N VAL A 225 -22.35 -7.14 -15.42
CA VAL A 225 -22.93 -8.38 -15.97
C VAL A 225 -21.95 -9.14 -16.85
N LYS A 226 -21.08 -8.43 -17.59
CA LYS A 226 -20.01 -9.01 -18.41
C LYS A 226 -18.76 -8.15 -18.31
N ALA A 227 -17.67 -8.76 -17.88
CA ALA A 227 -16.33 -8.15 -17.91
C ALA A 227 -15.70 -8.39 -19.29
N LEU A 228 -16.16 -7.67 -20.32
CA LEU A 228 -15.50 -7.63 -21.63
C LEU A 228 -14.36 -6.61 -21.60
N TRP A 229 -13.26 -6.91 -22.33
CA TRP A 229 -12.03 -6.08 -22.33
C TRP A 229 -12.26 -4.63 -22.80
N PHE A 230 -13.28 -4.40 -23.62
CA PHE A 230 -13.52 -3.12 -24.27
C PHE A 230 -14.84 -2.45 -23.85
N GLU A 231 -15.87 -3.19 -23.43
CA GLU A 231 -17.17 -2.65 -23.03
C GLU A 231 -17.78 -3.52 -21.92
N PRO A 232 -17.53 -3.23 -20.64
CA PRO A 232 -18.22 -3.91 -19.56
C PRO A 232 -19.70 -3.53 -19.55
N THR A 233 -20.58 -4.52 -19.63
CA THR A 233 -22.02 -4.28 -19.50
C THR A 233 -22.36 -4.10 -18.03
N LEU A 234 -22.78 -2.89 -17.66
CA LEU A 234 -23.22 -2.56 -16.30
C LEU A 234 -24.62 -3.16 -16.05
N ASN A 235 -24.88 -3.46 -14.78
CA ASN A 235 -26.25 -3.74 -14.35
C ASN A 235 -27.14 -2.50 -14.56
N ALA A 236 -28.37 -2.68 -15.04
CA ALA A 236 -29.28 -1.59 -15.36
C ALA A 236 -29.55 -0.67 -14.16
N THR A 237 -29.70 -1.22 -12.97
CA THR A 237 -29.90 -0.43 -11.74
C THR A 237 -28.67 0.38 -11.36
N PHE A 238 -27.47 -0.18 -11.55
CA PHE A 238 -26.24 0.54 -11.28
C PHE A 238 -25.98 1.66 -12.33
N ALA A 239 -26.36 1.40 -13.58
CA ALA A 239 -26.34 2.43 -14.62
C ALA A 239 -27.34 3.56 -14.32
N ALA A 240 -28.58 3.23 -13.89
CA ALA A 240 -29.57 4.22 -13.48
C ALA A 240 -29.11 5.06 -12.26
N MET A 241 -28.40 4.46 -11.32
CA MET A 241 -27.78 5.21 -10.21
C MET A 241 -26.72 6.20 -10.73
N ALA A 242 -25.88 5.79 -11.67
CA ALA A 242 -24.85 6.65 -12.23
C ALA A 242 -25.47 7.83 -13.01
N GLU A 243 -26.53 7.58 -13.77
CA GLU A 243 -27.30 8.61 -14.46
C GLU A 243 -27.96 9.58 -13.48
N HIS A 244 -28.59 9.08 -12.42
CA HIS A 244 -29.21 9.90 -11.37
C HIS A 244 -28.22 10.88 -10.70
N TYR A 245 -27.00 10.44 -10.46
CA TYR A 245 -25.94 11.28 -9.87
C TYR A 245 -25.08 12.01 -10.90
N ASP A 246 -25.35 11.89 -12.19
CA ASP A 246 -24.53 12.45 -13.28
C ASP A 246 -23.03 12.10 -13.15
N THR A 247 -22.75 10.81 -12.93
CA THR A 247 -21.39 10.27 -12.76
C THR A 247 -21.13 9.10 -13.70
N THR A 248 -19.86 8.83 -13.99
CA THR A 248 -19.47 7.72 -14.86
C THR A 248 -18.92 6.57 -14.05
N ILE A 249 -19.41 5.35 -14.27
CA ILE A 249 -18.84 4.14 -13.65
C ILE A 249 -17.71 3.62 -14.54
N LEU A 250 -16.54 3.48 -13.95
CA LEU A 250 -15.34 2.95 -14.60
C LEU A 250 -14.92 1.63 -13.92
N PRO A 251 -15.34 0.48 -14.45
CA PRO A 251 -14.85 -0.80 -13.98
C PRO A 251 -13.34 -0.92 -14.17
N THR A 252 -12.62 -1.41 -13.17
CA THR A 252 -11.18 -1.61 -13.28
C THR A 252 -10.86 -2.70 -14.30
N ARG A 253 -9.77 -2.48 -15.05
CA ARG A 253 -9.31 -3.46 -16.02
C ARG A 253 -8.78 -4.71 -15.32
N SER A 254 -9.22 -5.88 -15.78
CA SER A 254 -8.72 -7.16 -15.28
C SER A 254 -7.19 -7.23 -15.31
N ARG A 255 -6.56 -7.67 -14.21
CA ARG A 255 -5.11 -7.84 -14.07
C ARG A 255 -4.26 -6.55 -14.08
N ARG A 256 -4.85 -5.38 -13.79
CA ARG A 256 -4.09 -4.14 -13.58
C ARG A 256 -4.30 -3.56 -12.17
N PRO A 257 -3.63 -4.10 -11.14
CA PRO A 257 -3.78 -3.67 -9.74
C PRO A 257 -3.44 -2.19 -9.53
N ARG A 258 -2.64 -1.58 -10.41
CA ARG A 258 -2.29 -0.14 -10.30
C ARG A 258 -3.48 0.80 -10.46
N ASP A 259 -4.56 0.37 -11.11
CA ASP A 259 -5.76 1.19 -11.30
C ASP A 259 -6.53 1.39 -9.98
N LYS A 260 -6.29 0.52 -8.97
CA LYS A 260 -6.95 0.49 -7.65
C LYS A 260 -6.09 0.94 -6.46
N GLY A 261 -4.87 1.37 -6.67
CA GLY A 261 -3.90 1.60 -5.59
C GLY A 261 -4.39 2.47 -4.43
N LYS A 262 -5.35 3.37 -4.66
CA LYS A 262 -5.94 4.21 -3.60
C LYS A 262 -6.90 3.42 -2.71
N VAL A 263 -7.85 2.68 -3.30
CA VAL A 263 -8.83 1.93 -2.49
C VAL A 263 -8.19 0.74 -1.81
N GLU A 264 -7.23 0.05 -2.42
CA GLU A 264 -6.47 -1.01 -1.75
C GLU A 264 -5.75 -0.49 -0.50
N GLY A 265 -5.12 0.70 -0.61
CA GLY A 265 -4.54 1.39 0.53
C GLY A 265 -5.57 1.81 1.57
N ALA A 266 -6.76 2.30 1.16
CA ALA A 266 -7.85 2.67 2.05
C ALA A 266 -8.45 1.45 2.75
N VAL A 267 -8.69 0.35 2.04
CA VAL A 267 -9.14 -0.93 2.61
C VAL A 267 -8.19 -1.39 3.71
N LEU A 268 -6.90 -1.45 3.41
CA LEU A 268 -5.89 -1.87 4.38
C LEU A 268 -5.86 -0.96 5.63
N ILE A 269 -6.08 0.34 5.46
CA ILE A 269 -6.14 1.30 6.55
C ILE A 269 -7.42 1.08 7.37
N VAL A 270 -8.59 0.88 6.73
CA VAL A 270 -9.86 0.56 7.40
C VAL A 270 -9.73 -0.72 8.20
N GLU A 271 -9.18 -1.79 7.62
CA GLU A 271 -8.94 -3.05 8.32
C GLU A 271 -8.06 -2.88 9.56
N ARG A 272 -6.94 -2.18 9.44
CA ARG A 272 -5.96 -2.01 10.53
C ARG A 272 -6.38 -0.97 11.57
N TRP A 273 -7.05 0.08 11.15
CA TRP A 273 -7.38 1.20 12.04
C TRP A 273 -8.79 1.13 12.62
N ILE A 274 -9.75 0.61 11.87
CA ILE A 274 -11.14 0.49 12.30
C ILE A 274 -11.42 -0.93 12.76
N LEU A 275 -11.37 -1.93 11.86
CA LEU A 275 -11.81 -3.28 12.18
C LEU A 275 -10.93 -3.95 13.25
N ALA A 276 -9.62 -3.77 13.20
CA ALA A 276 -8.72 -4.30 14.23
C ALA A 276 -8.99 -3.71 15.64
N ARG A 277 -9.47 -2.47 15.74
CA ARG A 277 -9.86 -1.86 17.01
C ARG A 277 -11.19 -2.39 17.52
N LEU A 278 -12.07 -2.83 16.64
CA LEU A 278 -13.37 -3.40 16.96
C LEU A 278 -13.34 -4.92 17.24
N ARG A 279 -12.23 -5.59 17.00
CA ARG A 279 -12.08 -7.08 17.04
C ARG A 279 -12.54 -7.75 18.35
N ASN A 280 -12.48 -7.03 19.47
CA ASN A 280 -12.85 -7.56 20.79
C ASN A 280 -14.25 -7.10 21.23
N ARG A 281 -15.02 -6.43 20.35
CA ARG A 281 -16.40 -6.02 20.63
C ARG A 281 -17.37 -6.99 19.97
N THR A 282 -18.42 -7.32 20.67
CA THR A 282 -19.56 -8.06 20.11
C THR A 282 -20.63 -7.06 19.71
N PHE A 283 -21.20 -7.25 18.54
CA PHE A 283 -22.26 -6.40 18.00
C PHE A 283 -23.53 -7.22 17.78
N PHE A 284 -24.66 -6.64 18.11
CA PHE A 284 -25.98 -7.29 18.02
C PHE A 284 -26.86 -6.66 16.93
N SER A 285 -26.45 -5.57 16.34
CA SER A 285 -27.15 -4.96 15.21
C SER A 285 -26.19 -4.31 14.22
N LEU A 286 -26.59 -4.26 12.95
CA LEU A 286 -25.84 -3.56 11.91
C LEU A 286 -25.73 -2.06 12.21
N ALA A 287 -26.78 -1.48 12.83
CA ALA A 287 -26.80 -0.07 13.23
C ALA A 287 -25.73 0.22 14.30
N GLU A 288 -25.60 -0.63 15.31
CA GLU A 288 -24.59 -0.51 16.37
C GLU A 288 -23.17 -0.59 15.78
N LEU A 289 -22.93 -1.58 14.91
CA LEU A 289 -21.63 -1.73 14.24
C LEU A 289 -21.31 -0.50 13.38
N ASN A 290 -22.28 -0.03 12.58
CA ASN A 290 -22.08 1.14 11.73
C ASN A 290 -21.84 2.42 12.54
N ALA A 291 -22.49 2.59 13.69
CA ALA A 291 -22.22 3.70 14.61
C ALA A 291 -20.77 3.63 15.15
N ALA A 292 -20.31 2.43 15.53
CA ALA A 292 -18.93 2.24 15.98
C ALA A 292 -17.89 2.49 14.86
N ILE A 293 -18.17 2.05 13.63
CA ILE A 293 -17.35 2.35 12.46
C ILE A 293 -17.28 3.86 12.21
N ALA A 294 -18.43 4.57 12.28
CA ALA A 294 -18.49 6.01 12.02
C ALA A 294 -17.60 6.82 12.98
N VAL A 295 -17.61 6.49 14.28
CA VAL A 295 -16.75 7.14 15.28
C VAL A 295 -15.26 6.97 14.94
N LEU A 296 -14.84 5.75 14.60
CA LEU A 296 -13.44 5.46 14.25
C LEU A 296 -13.06 6.02 12.87
N LEU A 297 -14.01 6.19 11.97
CA LEU A 297 -13.84 6.79 10.66
C LEU A 297 -13.56 8.30 10.78
N GLU A 298 -14.26 9.00 11.66
CA GLU A 298 -13.97 10.40 11.94
C GLU A 298 -12.58 10.59 12.58
N ASP A 299 -12.20 9.73 13.53
CA ASP A 299 -10.83 9.71 14.06
C ASP A 299 -9.78 9.50 12.95
N LEU A 300 -10.02 8.54 12.04
CA LEU A 300 -9.14 8.26 10.91
C LEU A 300 -9.00 9.47 9.96
N ASN A 301 -10.12 10.09 9.62
CA ASN A 301 -10.15 11.18 8.64
C ASN A 301 -9.58 12.50 9.18
N ASN A 302 -9.67 12.73 10.48
CA ASN A 302 -9.13 13.92 11.15
C ASN A 302 -7.66 13.76 11.58
N ARG A 303 -7.11 12.54 11.48
CA ARG A 303 -5.72 12.27 11.87
C ARG A 303 -4.72 12.75 10.81
N PRO A 304 -3.68 13.51 11.19
CA PRO A 304 -2.62 13.93 10.26
C PRO A 304 -1.88 12.75 9.65
N MET A 305 -1.72 12.76 8.33
CA MET A 305 -0.95 11.76 7.57
C MET A 305 0.55 12.10 7.64
N ARG A 306 1.38 11.12 8.06
CA ARG A 306 2.83 11.32 8.29
C ARG A 306 3.60 11.94 7.13
N HIS A 307 3.23 11.61 5.89
CA HIS A 307 3.96 12.04 4.69
C HIS A 307 3.47 13.39 4.11
N VAL A 308 2.32 13.89 4.57
CA VAL A 308 1.72 15.15 4.09
C VAL A 308 1.68 16.20 5.20
N GLY A 309 1.62 15.79 6.47
CA GLY A 309 1.46 16.67 7.63
C GLY A 309 0.04 17.20 7.83
N LYS A 310 -0.90 16.89 6.94
CA LYS A 310 -2.32 17.26 6.99
C LYS A 310 -3.20 16.02 7.13
N SER A 311 -4.39 16.21 7.68
CA SER A 311 -5.42 15.17 7.74
C SER A 311 -6.13 15.01 6.38
N ARG A 312 -6.88 13.91 6.23
CA ARG A 312 -7.72 13.67 5.05
C ARG A 312 -8.83 14.71 4.95
N ARG A 313 -9.39 15.08 6.09
CA ARG A 313 -10.45 16.09 6.19
C ARG A 313 -9.95 17.46 5.75
N GLU A 314 -8.78 17.90 6.23
CA GLU A 314 -8.17 19.18 5.81
C GLU A 314 -7.89 19.20 4.31
N LEU A 315 -7.32 18.11 3.75
CA LEU A 315 -7.09 18.02 2.31
C LEU A 315 -8.39 18.02 1.50
N PHE A 316 -9.44 17.39 2.02
CA PHE A 316 -10.75 17.41 1.38
C PHE A 316 -11.33 18.82 1.31
N GLU A 317 -11.34 19.54 2.43
CA GLU A 317 -11.86 20.90 2.48
C GLU A 317 -11.07 21.86 1.57
N GLU A 318 -9.73 21.70 1.51
CA GLU A 318 -8.87 22.54 0.69
C GLU A 318 -8.94 22.23 -0.82
N LEU A 319 -9.02 20.97 -1.19
CA LEU A 319 -8.80 20.55 -2.58
C LEU A 319 -10.03 19.98 -3.26
N GLU A 320 -10.85 19.19 -2.57
CA GLU A 320 -11.85 18.33 -3.23
C GLU A 320 -13.29 18.81 -3.08
N ARG A 321 -13.64 19.43 -1.95
CA ARG A 321 -15.01 19.81 -1.66
C ARG A 321 -15.66 20.66 -2.77
N LEU A 322 -14.95 21.67 -3.24
CA LEU A 322 -15.45 22.57 -4.30
C LEU A 322 -15.36 21.97 -5.71
N ALA A 323 -14.65 20.86 -5.88
CA ALA A 323 -14.46 20.18 -7.15
C ALA A 323 -15.48 19.05 -7.38
N LEU A 324 -16.24 18.66 -6.36
CA LEU A 324 -17.36 17.74 -6.48
C LEU A 324 -18.59 18.45 -7.04
N ALA A 325 -19.36 17.75 -7.88
CA ALA A 325 -20.67 18.23 -8.31
C ALA A 325 -21.68 18.18 -7.13
N PRO A 326 -22.71 19.04 -7.12
CA PRO A 326 -23.72 19.01 -6.08
C PRO A 326 -24.51 17.69 -6.11
N LEU A 327 -24.95 17.25 -4.94
CA LEU A 327 -25.87 16.12 -4.83
C LEU A 327 -27.23 16.49 -5.42
N PRO A 328 -27.94 15.55 -6.07
CA PRO A 328 -29.33 15.74 -6.46
C PRO A 328 -30.21 16.00 -5.21
N ALA A 329 -31.33 16.71 -5.42
CA ALA A 329 -32.24 17.08 -4.33
C ALA A 329 -32.86 15.86 -3.60
N GLN A 330 -33.02 14.75 -4.32
CA GLN A 330 -33.51 13.50 -3.76
C GLN A 330 -32.42 12.42 -3.89
N PRO A 331 -32.24 11.56 -2.87
CA PRO A 331 -31.35 10.44 -2.98
C PRO A 331 -31.84 9.42 -4.02
N PHE A 332 -30.93 8.64 -4.60
CA PHE A 332 -31.29 7.57 -5.51
C PHE A 332 -32.11 6.50 -4.77
N GLU A 333 -33.26 6.18 -5.33
CA GLU A 333 -34.12 5.10 -4.85
C GLU A 333 -33.78 3.81 -5.60
N TYR A 334 -33.38 2.78 -4.87
CA TYR A 334 -33.09 1.47 -5.44
C TYR A 334 -34.36 0.90 -6.11
N ALA A 335 -34.19 0.33 -7.29
CA ALA A 335 -35.27 -0.32 -8.01
C ALA A 335 -34.76 -1.58 -8.73
N GLU A 336 -35.58 -2.60 -8.76
CA GLU A 336 -35.39 -3.77 -9.59
C GLU A 336 -36.02 -3.55 -10.96
N TRP A 337 -35.30 -3.98 -12.01
CA TRP A 337 -35.79 -3.90 -13.36
C TRP A 337 -36.21 -5.26 -13.85
N LYS A 338 -37.49 -5.39 -14.27
CA LYS A 338 -38.04 -6.61 -14.86
C LYS A 338 -38.57 -6.30 -16.25
N ARG A 339 -38.37 -7.24 -17.19
CA ARG A 339 -39.02 -7.16 -18.50
C ARG A 339 -40.34 -7.90 -18.45
N ALA A 340 -41.41 -7.25 -18.86
CA ALA A 340 -42.72 -7.83 -18.94
C ALA A 340 -43.31 -7.64 -20.37
N LYS A 341 -44.04 -8.63 -20.84
CA LYS A 341 -44.80 -8.50 -22.09
C LYS A 341 -46.19 -7.97 -21.77
N VAL A 342 -46.63 -6.97 -22.52
CA VAL A 342 -48.00 -6.44 -22.37
C VAL A 342 -48.98 -7.43 -22.96
N HIS A 343 -49.94 -7.86 -22.15
CA HIS A 343 -51.01 -8.77 -22.54
C HIS A 343 -52.03 -8.06 -23.46
N PRO A 344 -52.89 -8.85 -24.19
CA PRO A 344 -53.91 -8.29 -25.06
C PRO A 344 -54.95 -7.42 -24.34
N ASP A 345 -55.11 -7.61 -23.03
CA ASP A 345 -55.96 -6.84 -22.14
C ASP A 345 -55.28 -5.60 -21.55
N TYR A 346 -54.17 -5.14 -22.18
CA TYR A 346 -53.35 -3.97 -21.81
C TYR A 346 -52.82 -4.00 -20.37
N HIS A 347 -52.61 -5.19 -19.80
CA HIS A 347 -51.95 -5.33 -18.51
C HIS A 347 -50.56 -5.95 -18.64
N VAL A 348 -49.74 -5.65 -17.68
CA VAL A 348 -48.47 -6.33 -17.42
C VAL A 348 -48.56 -7.04 -16.04
N GLU A 349 -48.16 -8.27 -15.97
CA GLU A 349 -48.06 -9.00 -14.72
C GLU A 349 -46.65 -8.82 -14.13
N VAL A 350 -46.59 -8.36 -12.89
CA VAL A 350 -45.35 -8.20 -12.12
C VAL A 350 -45.61 -8.68 -10.71
N ASP A 351 -44.84 -9.66 -10.25
CA ASP A 351 -44.97 -10.28 -8.92
C ASP A 351 -46.42 -10.69 -8.58
N LYS A 352 -47.10 -11.32 -9.55
CA LYS A 352 -48.50 -11.76 -9.45
C LYS A 352 -49.53 -10.61 -9.32
N THR A 353 -49.12 -9.39 -9.62
CA THR A 353 -50.00 -8.24 -9.62
C THR A 353 -50.09 -7.69 -11.04
N PHE A 354 -51.30 -7.30 -11.46
CA PHE A 354 -51.56 -6.75 -12.80
C PHE A 354 -51.62 -5.24 -12.77
N TYR A 355 -50.86 -4.61 -13.67
CA TYR A 355 -50.81 -3.16 -13.84
C TYR A 355 -51.28 -2.78 -15.24
N SER A 356 -52.25 -1.89 -15.35
CA SER A 356 -52.70 -1.41 -16.65
C SER A 356 -51.68 -0.48 -17.28
N VAL A 357 -51.50 -0.62 -18.59
CA VAL A 357 -50.57 0.19 -19.39
C VAL A 357 -51.32 0.72 -20.64
N PRO A 358 -50.80 1.77 -21.28
CA PRO A 358 -51.46 2.27 -22.48
C PRO A 358 -51.67 1.19 -23.55
N HIS A 359 -52.85 1.08 -24.10
CA HIS A 359 -53.27 0.05 -25.08
C HIS A 359 -52.33 -0.05 -26.30
N ARG A 360 -51.69 1.06 -26.69
CA ARG A 360 -50.68 1.10 -27.78
C ARG A 360 -49.46 0.24 -27.56
N LEU A 361 -49.28 -0.25 -26.35
CA LEU A 361 -48.13 -1.12 -25.94
C LEU A 361 -48.50 -2.61 -26.00
N ILE A 362 -49.71 -2.98 -26.33
CA ILE A 362 -50.16 -4.38 -26.45
C ILE A 362 -49.17 -5.18 -27.30
N GLY A 363 -48.75 -6.36 -26.79
CA GLY A 363 -47.82 -7.25 -27.45
C GLY A 363 -46.36 -6.82 -27.41
N ARG A 364 -46.05 -5.60 -26.93
CA ARG A 364 -44.67 -5.13 -26.76
C ARG A 364 -44.08 -5.60 -25.46
N GLN A 365 -42.76 -5.69 -25.42
CA GLN A 365 -42.02 -5.82 -24.16
C GLN A 365 -41.77 -4.43 -23.57
N VAL A 366 -41.99 -4.30 -22.29
CA VAL A 366 -41.75 -3.07 -21.51
C VAL A 366 -40.80 -3.38 -20.35
N ASP A 367 -39.98 -2.42 -20.01
CA ASP A 367 -39.15 -2.48 -18.83
C ASP A 367 -39.94 -1.91 -17.62
N VAL A 368 -40.05 -2.71 -16.57
CA VAL A 368 -40.80 -2.33 -15.37
C VAL A 368 -39.79 -2.05 -14.27
N ARG A 369 -39.88 -0.85 -13.68
CA ARG A 369 -39.08 -0.43 -12.53
C ARG A 369 -39.89 -0.65 -11.24
N LEU A 370 -39.39 -1.55 -10.38
CA LEU A 370 -40.01 -1.86 -9.08
C LEU A 370 -39.20 -1.17 -7.98
N THR A 371 -39.84 -0.28 -7.26
CA THR A 371 -39.31 0.32 -6.02
C THR A 371 -39.94 -0.38 -4.82
N HIS A 372 -39.18 -0.54 -3.73
CA HIS A 372 -39.65 -1.16 -2.49
C HIS A 372 -40.03 -0.13 -1.45
#